data_58edc56038926bdb75150ea7b6156908
#
_entry.id   58edc56038926bdb75150ea7b6156908
#
_cell.length_a   1.000
_cell.length_b   1.000
_cell.length_c   1.000
_cell.angle_alpha   90.00
_cell.angle_beta   90.00
_cell.angle_gamma   90.00
#
_symmetry.space_group_name_H-M   'P 1'
#
loop_
_entity.id
_entity.type
_entity.pdbx_description
1 polymer ?
#
loop_
_entity_poly.entity_id
_entity_poly.type
_entity_poly.pdbx_seq_one_letter_code
_entity_poly.pdbx_strand_id
1 'polypeptide(L)'
;MRFERISEPTAYEPDLPPAYAAFQPESLTFERPRVRRGSRAARRRDAGRRALTGRDLAALRWIGEQYAVRLDVAGVLISRLSPEAVGLLSRRTVRDQVSRWEQAGWVRRHRLLGHIWITATAAGLRHAGLDLEPWAPAAVRLAHHHAVSLVRLAREPEPGAAGWVCERELWRRRGRASWHLADGGLPVEVPALWQQRGISEAFELIEVELHQKARRRVLAALKTLPPSTRLVTYYTTPELHDALSAQLSSVVRELGGAVTVRVELVPQIPGIAREVAA
;
A
#
# COMPACT_ATOMS: atom_id res chain seq x y z
N MET A 1 30.81 -37.28 -15.44
CA MET A 1 29.51 -36.72 -14.99
C MET A 1 29.04 -35.75 -16.05
N ARG A 2 28.03 -36.10 -16.83
CA ARG A 2 27.40 -35.22 -17.82
C ARG A 2 26.27 -34.44 -17.12
N PHE A 3 26.34 -33.12 -17.13
CA PHE A 3 25.25 -32.28 -16.73
C PHE A 3 24.20 -32.27 -17.84
N GLU A 4 23.05 -32.87 -17.59
CA GLU A 4 21.87 -32.72 -18.45
C GLU A 4 21.40 -31.28 -18.39
N ARG A 5 21.22 -30.66 -19.56
CA ARG A 5 20.56 -29.34 -19.67
C ARG A 5 19.14 -29.49 -19.27
N ILE A 6 18.76 -28.77 -18.21
CA ILE A 6 17.35 -28.57 -17.82
C ILE A 6 16.69 -27.80 -18.95
N SER A 7 15.72 -28.42 -19.59
CA SER A 7 14.87 -27.80 -20.63
C SER A 7 14.24 -26.55 -20.10
N GLU A 8 14.32 -25.45 -20.83
CA GLU A 8 13.58 -24.22 -20.51
C GLU A 8 12.10 -24.53 -20.44
N PRO A 9 11.39 -24.03 -19.42
CA PRO A 9 9.95 -24.23 -19.31
C PRO A 9 9.27 -23.58 -20.52
N THR A 10 8.50 -24.36 -21.25
CA THR A 10 7.61 -23.89 -22.31
C THR A 10 6.76 -22.73 -21.76
N ALA A 11 6.88 -21.56 -22.39
CA ALA A 11 6.13 -20.37 -22.00
C ALA A 11 4.63 -20.68 -22.05
N TYR A 12 3.97 -20.62 -20.88
CA TYR A 12 2.53 -20.67 -20.77
C TYR A 12 1.94 -19.46 -21.49
N GLU A 13 1.16 -19.69 -22.52
CA GLU A 13 0.35 -18.68 -23.19
C GLU A 13 -1.03 -18.60 -22.52
N PRO A 14 -1.30 -17.60 -21.67
CA PRO A 14 -2.67 -17.41 -21.18
C PRO A 14 -3.52 -16.86 -22.34
N ASP A 15 -4.61 -17.58 -22.68
CA ASP A 15 -5.68 -17.04 -23.52
C ASP A 15 -6.31 -15.85 -22.79
N LEU A 16 -5.97 -14.64 -23.22
CA LEU A 16 -6.54 -13.40 -22.67
C LEU A 16 -7.94 -13.20 -23.28
N PRO A 17 -8.98 -13.03 -22.46
CA PRO A 17 -10.31 -12.72 -22.98
C PRO A 17 -10.30 -11.36 -23.71
N PRO A 18 -11.11 -11.20 -24.78
CA PRO A 18 -11.08 -10.02 -25.68
C PRO A 18 -11.42 -8.67 -25.03
N ALA A 19 -11.85 -8.64 -23.77
CA ALA A 19 -12.15 -7.41 -23.04
C ALA A 19 -10.92 -6.57 -22.66
N TYR A 20 -9.69 -7.08 -22.85
CA TYR A 20 -8.45 -6.39 -22.43
C TYR A 20 -7.90 -5.39 -23.42
N ALA A 21 -8.38 -5.38 -24.66
CA ALA A 21 -7.92 -4.45 -25.70
C ALA A 21 -8.37 -2.99 -25.49
N ALA A 22 -9.27 -2.71 -24.53
CA ALA A 22 -9.90 -1.40 -24.36
C ALA A 22 -9.39 -0.60 -23.13
N PHE A 23 -8.44 -1.13 -22.35
CA PHE A 23 -7.91 -0.40 -21.21
C PHE A 23 -6.66 0.39 -21.62
N GLN A 24 -6.86 1.65 -22.00
CA GLN A 24 -5.78 2.63 -22.06
C GLN A 24 -5.74 3.35 -20.71
N PRO A 25 -4.68 3.19 -19.90
CA PRO A 25 -4.48 4.05 -18.76
C PRO A 25 -4.16 5.45 -19.26
N GLU A 26 -5.02 6.42 -18.95
CA GLU A 26 -4.63 7.82 -19.08
C GLU A 26 -3.34 7.99 -18.28
N SER A 27 -2.28 8.42 -18.95
CA SER A 27 -0.96 8.62 -18.39
C SER A 27 -1.07 9.60 -17.21
N LEU A 28 -1.03 9.09 -15.99
CA LEU A 28 -0.93 9.92 -14.80
C LEU A 28 0.49 10.50 -14.74
N THR A 29 0.75 11.50 -15.58
CA THR A 29 1.85 12.42 -15.37
C THR A 29 1.55 13.21 -14.10
N PHE A 30 2.18 12.82 -12.99
CA PHE A 30 2.14 13.56 -11.75
C PHE A 30 2.87 14.90 -11.95
N GLU A 31 2.17 15.92 -12.36
CA GLU A 31 2.64 17.28 -12.14
C GLU A 31 2.64 17.54 -10.64
N ARG A 32 3.85 17.59 -10.05
CA ARG A 32 4.01 18.07 -8.68
C ARG A 32 3.43 19.49 -8.61
N PRO A 33 2.43 19.75 -7.74
CA PRO A 33 1.94 21.10 -7.57
C PRO A 33 3.14 21.99 -7.20
N ARG A 34 3.45 22.99 -8.04
CA ARG A 34 4.50 23.97 -7.74
C ARG A 34 4.08 24.77 -6.53
N VAL A 35 4.59 24.41 -5.36
CA VAL A 35 4.41 25.17 -4.12
C VAL A 35 5.11 26.51 -4.30
N ARG A 36 4.36 27.57 -4.55
CA ARG A 36 4.86 28.94 -4.50
C ARG A 36 5.33 29.20 -3.07
N ARG A 37 6.63 29.43 -2.87
CA ARG A 37 7.18 29.91 -1.61
C ARG A 37 6.58 31.27 -1.32
N GLY A 38 5.56 31.31 -0.46
CA GLY A 38 4.96 32.57 0.00
C GLY A 38 5.97 33.44 0.75
N SER A 39 5.92 34.75 0.50
CA SER A 39 6.78 35.73 1.19
C SER A 39 6.50 35.76 2.71
N ARG A 40 7.47 36.22 3.49
CA ARG A 40 7.37 36.39 4.96
C ARG A 40 6.17 37.26 5.38
N ALA A 41 5.75 38.21 4.51
CA ALA A 41 4.58 39.08 4.73
C ALA A 41 3.24 38.35 4.57
N ALA A 42 3.15 37.33 3.67
CA ALA A 42 1.97 36.47 3.53
C ALA A 42 1.75 35.62 4.78
N ARG A 43 2.84 35.13 5.43
CA ARG A 43 2.74 34.36 6.67
C ARG A 43 2.12 35.13 7.85
N ARG A 44 2.22 36.45 7.90
CA ARG A 44 1.63 37.29 8.97
C ARG A 44 0.12 37.56 8.76
N ARG A 45 -0.36 37.59 7.52
CA ARG A 45 -1.79 37.71 7.20
C ARG A 45 -2.58 36.42 7.39
N ASP A 46 -1.90 35.27 7.35
CA ASP A 46 -2.47 33.96 7.59
C ASP A 46 -2.37 33.49 9.05
N ALA A 47 -1.97 34.37 9.98
CA ALA A 47 -1.97 34.09 11.42
C ALA A 47 -3.40 33.83 11.90
N GLY A 48 -3.84 32.56 11.82
CA GLY A 48 -5.20 32.08 12.13
C GLY A 48 -5.80 31.19 11.06
N ARG A 49 -5.38 31.29 9.80
CA ARG A 49 -5.75 30.31 8.76
C ARG A 49 -4.74 29.16 8.77
N ARG A 50 -5.21 27.97 9.06
CA ARG A 50 -4.39 26.75 9.06
C ARG A 50 -4.13 26.36 7.61
N ALA A 51 -3.01 26.85 7.05
CA ALA A 51 -2.57 26.45 5.73
C ALA A 51 -1.93 25.06 5.79
N LEU A 52 -2.35 24.16 4.91
CA LEU A 52 -1.70 22.87 4.69
C LEU A 52 -0.31 23.10 4.07
N THR A 53 0.70 22.46 4.64
CA THR A 53 2.03 22.40 4.03
C THR A 53 2.08 21.23 3.03
N GLY A 54 3.05 21.21 2.13
CA GLY A 54 3.28 20.06 1.23
C GLY A 54 3.47 18.75 2.00
N ARG A 55 4.13 18.82 3.16
CA ARG A 55 4.28 17.69 4.08
C ARG A 55 2.93 17.19 4.63
N ASP A 56 2.08 18.12 5.05
CA ASP A 56 0.74 17.76 5.57
C ASP A 56 -0.10 17.08 4.49
N LEU A 57 -0.05 17.60 3.26
CA LEU A 57 -0.74 17.00 2.12
C LEU A 57 -0.24 15.58 1.81
N ALA A 58 1.08 15.39 1.79
CA ALA A 58 1.67 14.06 1.58
C ALA A 58 1.29 13.07 2.68
N ALA A 59 1.33 13.51 3.95
CA ALA A 59 0.91 12.68 5.07
C ALA A 59 -0.58 12.34 5.04
N LEU A 60 -1.45 13.32 4.74
CA LEU A 60 -2.90 13.10 4.63
C LEU A 60 -3.24 12.16 3.48
N ARG A 61 -2.54 12.28 2.34
CA ARG A 61 -2.67 11.37 1.22
C ARG A 61 -2.32 9.95 1.63
N TRP A 62 -1.15 9.74 2.22
CA TRP A 62 -0.69 8.45 2.70
C TRP A 62 -1.67 7.82 3.70
N ILE A 63 -2.17 8.60 4.70
CA ILE A 63 -3.17 8.16 5.68
C ILE A 63 -4.49 7.79 4.98
N GLY A 64 -4.94 8.60 4.04
CA GLY A 64 -6.18 8.37 3.30
C GLY A 64 -6.17 7.08 2.49
N GLU A 65 -5.03 6.73 1.93
CA GLU A 65 -4.82 5.51 1.16
C GLU A 65 -4.81 4.25 2.04
N GLN A 66 -4.46 4.35 3.34
CA GLN A 66 -4.28 3.21 4.26
C GLN A 66 -5.51 2.84 5.11
N TYR A 67 -6.70 3.37 4.86
CA TYR A 67 -7.90 3.23 5.70
C TYR A 67 -7.71 3.84 7.10
N ALA A 68 -6.86 3.25 7.93
CA ALA A 68 -6.54 3.73 9.27
C ALA A 68 -5.05 3.53 9.56
N VAL A 69 -4.46 4.50 10.24
CA VAL A 69 -3.04 4.51 10.58
C VAL A 69 -2.86 4.67 12.08
N ARG A 70 -2.05 3.81 12.70
CA ARG A 70 -1.72 3.92 14.12
C ARG A 70 -0.81 5.14 14.35
N LEU A 71 -0.94 5.79 15.51
CA LEU A 71 -0.24 7.06 15.81
C LEU A 71 1.29 6.94 15.72
N ASP A 72 1.88 5.81 16.10
CA ASP A 72 3.31 5.58 15.97
C ASP A 72 3.77 5.43 14.52
N VAL A 73 2.97 4.77 13.67
CA VAL A 73 3.18 4.72 12.22
C VAL A 73 3.13 6.13 11.62
N ALA A 74 2.14 6.94 12.02
CA ALA A 74 2.06 8.35 11.62
C ALA A 74 3.30 9.13 12.08
N GLY A 75 3.87 8.80 13.24
CA GLY A 75 5.11 9.39 13.74
C GLY A 75 6.29 9.14 12.81
N VAL A 76 6.49 7.90 12.38
CA VAL A 76 7.54 7.55 11.40
C VAL A 76 7.29 8.24 10.06
N LEU A 77 6.05 8.21 9.57
CA LEU A 77 5.67 8.86 8.31
C LEU A 77 5.99 10.37 8.33
N ILE A 78 5.54 11.08 9.38
CA ILE A 78 5.77 12.53 9.51
C ILE A 78 7.27 12.84 9.64
N SER A 79 8.02 12.00 10.35
CA SER A 79 9.47 12.15 10.47
C SER A 79 10.17 12.03 9.10
N ARG A 80 9.81 11.03 8.30
CA ARG A 80 10.35 10.84 6.95
C ARG A 80 10.00 11.99 5.99
N LEU A 81 8.81 12.57 6.16
CA LEU A 81 8.36 13.72 5.38
C LEU A 81 8.93 15.06 5.87
N SER A 82 9.71 15.06 6.96
CA SER A 82 10.29 16.28 7.55
C SER A 82 11.79 16.31 7.25
N PRO A 83 12.25 17.02 6.22
CA PRO A 83 13.65 17.00 5.78
C PRO A 83 14.62 17.54 6.84
N GLU A 84 14.11 18.29 7.80
CA GLU A 84 14.90 18.88 8.91
C GLU A 84 14.96 17.96 10.14
N ALA A 85 14.20 16.83 10.15
CA ALA A 85 14.17 15.95 11.30
C ALA A 85 15.40 15.04 11.30
N VAL A 86 16.22 15.18 12.32
CA VAL A 86 17.29 14.21 12.62
C VAL A 86 16.66 13.08 13.45
N GLY A 87 16.30 11.97 12.78
CA GLY A 87 15.65 10.83 13.42
C GLY A 87 14.13 10.98 13.61
N LEU A 88 13.58 10.25 14.58
CA LEU A 88 12.14 10.24 14.81
C LEU A 88 11.69 11.46 15.63
N LEU A 89 10.59 12.06 15.22
CA LEU A 89 9.94 13.13 15.98
C LEU A 89 9.41 12.61 17.32
N SER A 90 9.43 13.48 18.33
CA SER A 90 8.90 13.15 19.64
C SER A 90 7.41 12.80 19.56
N ARG A 91 6.94 11.89 20.45
CA ARG A 91 5.51 11.54 20.55
C ARG A 91 4.63 12.78 20.77
N ARG A 92 5.14 13.80 21.50
CA ARG A 92 4.43 15.06 21.71
C ARG A 92 4.24 15.80 20.40
N THR A 93 5.32 16.00 19.64
CA THR A 93 5.27 16.68 18.33
C THR A 93 4.28 16.02 17.38
N VAL A 94 4.30 14.68 17.32
CA VAL A 94 3.35 13.91 16.48
C VAL A 94 1.90 14.11 16.94
N ARG A 95 1.64 14.02 18.26
CA ARG A 95 0.30 14.27 18.82
C ARG A 95 -0.20 15.69 18.54
N ASP A 96 0.67 16.68 18.68
CA ASP A 96 0.33 18.08 18.42
C ASP A 96 0.02 18.30 16.94
N GLN A 97 0.78 17.66 16.04
CA GLN A 97 0.51 17.70 14.60
C GLN A 97 -0.84 17.08 14.26
N VAL A 98 -1.10 15.85 14.75
CA VAL A 98 -2.37 15.15 14.51
C VAL A 98 -3.54 15.91 15.14
N SER A 99 -3.36 16.51 16.32
CA SER A 99 -4.38 17.38 16.94
C SER A 99 -4.72 18.59 16.08
N ARG A 100 -3.73 19.21 15.44
CA ARG A 100 -3.97 20.31 14.49
C ARG A 100 -4.77 19.85 13.28
N TRP A 101 -4.47 18.68 12.72
CA TRP A 101 -5.22 18.12 11.60
C TRP A 101 -6.66 17.79 12.00
N GLU A 102 -6.87 17.24 13.20
CA GLU A 102 -8.22 16.93 13.71
C GLU A 102 -9.03 18.19 13.96
N GLN A 103 -8.44 19.22 14.58
CA GLN A 103 -9.10 20.53 14.78
C GLN A 103 -9.43 21.23 13.45
N ALA A 104 -8.65 20.96 12.39
CA ALA A 104 -8.94 21.44 11.05
C ALA A 104 -9.99 20.57 10.31
N GLY A 105 -10.44 19.48 10.93
CA GLY A 105 -11.42 18.57 10.36
C GLY A 105 -10.88 17.64 9.26
N TRP A 106 -9.56 17.50 9.13
CA TRP A 106 -8.96 16.68 8.06
C TRP A 106 -8.79 15.23 8.45
N VAL A 107 -8.59 14.94 9.73
CA VAL A 107 -8.53 13.58 10.28
C VAL A 107 -9.45 13.43 11.47
N ARG A 108 -9.71 12.19 11.86
CA ARG A 108 -10.38 11.80 13.11
C ARG A 108 -9.48 10.81 13.84
N ARG A 109 -9.37 10.98 15.17
CA ARG A 109 -8.69 10.04 16.06
C ARG A 109 -9.71 9.10 16.70
N HIS A 110 -9.32 7.84 16.81
CA HIS A 110 -10.08 6.78 17.45
C HIS A 110 -9.21 6.09 18.49
N ARG A 111 -9.78 5.77 19.66
CA ARG A 111 -9.12 4.95 20.67
C ARG A 111 -9.68 3.55 20.58
N LEU A 112 -8.92 2.63 20.04
CA LEU A 112 -9.31 1.23 19.81
C LEU A 112 -8.15 0.31 20.14
N LEU A 113 -8.41 -0.79 20.84
CA LEU A 113 -7.40 -1.80 21.18
C LEU A 113 -6.17 -1.21 21.88
N GLY A 114 -6.36 -0.27 22.81
CA GLY A 114 -5.24 0.37 23.53
C GLY A 114 -4.43 1.40 22.74
N HIS A 115 -4.71 1.58 21.45
CA HIS A 115 -3.98 2.48 20.56
C HIS A 115 -4.81 3.68 20.08
N ILE A 116 -4.09 4.71 19.61
CA ILE A 116 -4.72 5.83 18.87
C ILE A 116 -4.56 5.53 17.39
N TRP A 117 -5.70 5.51 16.70
CA TRP A 117 -5.81 5.34 15.26
C TRP A 117 -6.26 6.63 14.61
N ILE A 118 -5.81 6.88 13.41
CA ILE A 118 -6.06 8.09 12.64
C ILE A 118 -6.68 7.67 11.31
N THR A 119 -7.84 8.26 10.99
CA THR A 119 -8.51 8.10 9.70
C THR A 119 -8.65 9.46 9.03
N ALA A 120 -8.57 9.51 7.70
CA ALA A 120 -8.89 10.72 6.96
C ALA A 120 -10.41 10.94 6.90
N THR A 121 -10.84 12.18 7.08
CA THR A 121 -12.24 12.59 6.87
C THR A 121 -12.49 12.87 5.39
N ALA A 122 -13.75 13.07 4.99
CA ALA A 122 -14.07 13.52 3.61
C ALA A 122 -13.35 14.83 3.24
N ALA A 123 -13.18 15.75 4.17
CA ALA A 123 -12.43 16.98 3.95
C ALA A 123 -10.94 16.69 3.78
N GLY A 124 -10.37 15.81 4.61
CA GLY A 124 -8.96 15.40 4.51
C GLY A 124 -8.67 14.71 3.18
N LEU A 125 -9.52 13.77 2.75
CA LEU A 125 -9.39 13.08 1.47
C LEU A 125 -9.42 14.06 0.28
N ARG A 126 -10.39 14.98 0.26
CA ARG A 126 -10.45 16.03 -0.78
C ARG A 126 -9.20 16.90 -0.81
N HIS A 127 -8.71 17.35 0.35
CA HIS A 127 -7.48 18.14 0.42
C HIS A 127 -6.25 17.37 -0.05
N ALA A 128 -6.22 16.05 0.19
CA ALA A 128 -5.16 15.16 -0.28
C ALA A 128 -5.28 14.82 -1.78
N GLY A 129 -6.33 15.30 -2.48
CA GLY A 129 -6.58 14.97 -3.88
C GLY A 129 -7.00 13.51 -4.09
N LEU A 130 -7.64 12.89 -3.08
CA LEU A 130 -8.11 11.52 -3.13
C LEU A 130 -9.64 11.49 -3.31
N ASP A 131 -10.06 10.84 -4.38
CA ASP A 131 -11.46 10.52 -4.65
C ASP A 131 -11.81 9.17 -3.98
N LEU A 132 -11.83 9.19 -2.65
CA LEU A 132 -12.10 8.02 -1.80
C LEU A 132 -13.13 8.37 -0.73
N GLU A 133 -13.95 7.39 -0.37
CA GLU A 133 -14.91 7.55 0.72
C GLU A 133 -14.23 7.50 2.10
N PRO A 134 -14.68 8.29 3.09
CA PRO A 134 -14.22 8.15 4.47
C PRO A 134 -14.46 6.74 4.99
N TRP A 135 -13.51 6.23 5.76
CA TRP A 135 -13.64 4.91 6.37
C TRP A 135 -13.81 4.98 7.89
N ALA A 136 -14.70 4.14 8.41
CA ALA A 136 -14.88 3.96 9.84
C ALA A 136 -14.13 2.71 10.32
N PRO A 137 -13.24 2.82 11.32
CA PRO A 137 -12.41 1.69 11.75
C PRO A 137 -13.25 0.61 12.45
N ALA A 138 -13.07 -0.64 12.00
CA ALA A 138 -13.59 -1.83 12.64
C ALA A 138 -12.44 -2.54 13.37
N ALA A 139 -12.60 -2.82 14.67
CA ALA A 139 -11.54 -3.37 15.52
C ALA A 139 -10.90 -4.63 14.92
N VAL A 140 -11.69 -5.53 14.34
CA VAL A 140 -11.26 -6.79 13.72
C VAL A 140 -10.30 -6.60 12.54
N ARG A 141 -10.29 -5.42 11.89
CA ARG A 141 -9.43 -5.13 10.73
C ARG A 141 -8.17 -4.35 11.09
N LEU A 142 -8.09 -3.82 12.30
CA LEU A 142 -7.01 -2.88 12.66
C LEU A 142 -5.62 -3.53 12.66
N ALA A 143 -5.49 -4.78 13.14
CA ALA A 143 -4.24 -5.51 13.09
C ALA A 143 -3.73 -5.68 11.65
N HIS A 144 -4.63 -6.05 10.75
CA HIS A 144 -4.32 -6.16 9.33
C HIS A 144 -3.90 -4.82 8.71
N HIS A 145 -4.66 -3.75 8.91
CA HIS A 145 -4.30 -2.42 8.38
C HIS A 145 -2.98 -1.90 8.96
N HIS A 146 -2.68 -2.25 10.21
CA HIS A 146 -1.38 -1.94 10.81
C HIS A 146 -0.26 -2.66 10.08
N ALA A 147 -0.37 -3.96 9.86
CA ALA A 147 0.63 -4.75 9.16
C ALA A 147 0.83 -4.25 7.72
N VAL A 148 -0.24 -3.95 6.98
CA VAL A 148 -0.15 -3.32 5.64
C VAL A 148 0.60 -1.99 5.72
N SER A 149 0.36 -1.17 6.75
CA SER A 149 1.07 0.09 6.95
C SER A 149 2.56 -0.10 7.21
N LEU A 150 2.95 -1.15 7.95
CA LEU A 150 4.36 -1.50 8.18
C LEU A 150 5.04 -1.93 6.89
N VAL A 151 4.38 -2.80 6.12
CA VAL A 151 4.89 -3.24 4.81
C VAL A 151 5.08 -2.03 3.89
N ARG A 152 4.09 -1.16 3.79
CA ARG A 152 4.20 0.05 2.98
C ARG A 152 5.36 0.93 3.42
N LEU A 153 5.53 1.19 4.72
CA LEU A 153 6.66 1.99 5.24
C LEU A 153 8.01 1.37 4.87
N ALA A 154 8.13 0.04 4.87
CA ALA A 154 9.36 -0.64 4.48
C ALA A 154 9.63 -0.56 2.98
N ARG A 155 8.58 -0.74 2.16
CA ARG A 155 8.68 -0.75 0.71
C ARG A 155 8.72 0.65 0.08
N GLU A 156 8.30 1.67 0.82
CA GLU A 156 8.25 3.06 0.41
C GLU A 156 9.05 3.92 1.41
N PRO A 157 10.41 3.85 1.38
CA PRO A 157 11.24 4.59 2.33
C PRO A 157 11.05 6.10 2.20
N GLU A 158 10.80 6.59 1.00
CA GLU A 158 10.38 7.97 0.74
C GLU A 158 8.88 7.96 0.41
N PRO A 159 8.01 8.46 1.30
CA PRO A 159 6.57 8.43 1.10
C PRO A 159 6.14 9.07 -0.21
N GLY A 160 5.43 8.31 -1.04
CA GLY A 160 4.95 8.72 -2.37
C GLY A 160 5.95 8.51 -3.52
N ALA A 161 7.20 8.08 -3.26
CA ALA A 161 8.20 7.90 -4.31
C ALA A 161 8.06 6.58 -5.07
N ALA A 162 7.69 5.49 -4.38
CA ALA A 162 7.65 4.15 -4.98
C ALA A 162 6.39 3.87 -5.83
N GLY A 163 5.42 4.79 -5.87
CA GLY A 163 4.20 4.59 -6.62
C GLY A 163 3.26 3.53 -6.03
N TRP A 164 3.24 3.40 -4.70
CA TRP A 164 2.33 2.49 -4.01
C TRP A 164 0.88 2.69 -4.44
N VAL A 165 0.25 1.64 -4.94
CA VAL A 165 -1.18 1.58 -5.28
C VAL A 165 -1.89 0.86 -4.13
N CYS A 166 -2.73 1.58 -3.38
CA CYS A 166 -3.44 1.00 -2.25
C CYS A 166 -4.62 0.11 -2.68
N GLU A 167 -5.07 -0.78 -1.80
CA GLU A 167 -6.25 -1.64 -2.02
C GLU A 167 -7.46 -0.84 -2.52
N ARG A 168 -7.72 0.34 -1.94
CA ARG A 168 -8.84 1.23 -2.31
C ARG A 168 -8.77 1.70 -3.75
N GLU A 169 -7.58 1.98 -4.24
CA GLU A 169 -7.35 2.37 -5.62
C GLU A 169 -7.41 1.14 -6.56
N LEU A 170 -6.86 0.01 -6.14
CA LEU A 170 -7.02 -1.26 -6.86
C LEU A 170 -8.50 -1.64 -7.00
N TRP A 171 -9.30 -1.45 -5.94
CA TRP A 171 -10.75 -1.63 -5.98
C TRP A 171 -11.40 -0.75 -7.06
N ARG A 172 -11.05 0.53 -7.10
CA ARG A 172 -11.60 1.48 -8.08
C ARG A 172 -11.21 1.10 -9.51
N ARG A 173 -9.95 0.74 -9.73
CA ARG A 173 -9.42 0.30 -11.03
C ARG A 173 -10.04 -1.01 -11.50
N ARG A 174 -10.32 -1.91 -10.58
CA ARG A 174 -10.95 -3.20 -10.89
C ARG A 174 -12.29 -3.04 -11.61
N GLY A 175 -13.09 -2.04 -11.25
CA GLY A 175 -14.41 -1.83 -11.83
C GLY A 175 -15.31 -3.07 -11.66
N ARG A 176 -15.81 -3.65 -12.76
CA ARG A 176 -16.63 -4.87 -12.78
C ARG A 176 -15.83 -6.17 -12.92
N ALA A 177 -14.52 -6.11 -13.03
CA ALA A 177 -13.69 -7.30 -13.16
C ALA A 177 -13.71 -8.12 -11.86
N SER A 178 -13.61 -9.45 -11.98
CA SER A 178 -13.64 -10.39 -10.86
C SER A 178 -12.25 -10.71 -10.29
N TRP A 179 -11.27 -9.82 -10.51
CA TRP A 179 -9.91 -10.05 -10.02
C TRP A 179 -9.85 -10.06 -8.50
N HIS A 180 -8.90 -10.83 -7.99
CA HIS A 180 -8.51 -10.74 -6.59
C HIS A 180 -8.00 -9.33 -6.27
N LEU A 181 -8.40 -8.81 -5.11
CA LEU A 181 -7.93 -7.51 -4.61
C LEU A 181 -6.82 -7.75 -3.60
N ALA A 182 -5.64 -7.28 -3.94
CA ALA A 182 -4.50 -7.28 -3.05
C ALA A 182 -4.55 -6.08 -2.07
N ASP A 183 -3.83 -6.19 -0.97
CA ASP A 183 -3.70 -5.12 0.05
C ASP A 183 -2.91 -3.91 -0.47
N GLY A 184 -2.12 -4.13 -1.53
CA GLY A 184 -1.40 -3.08 -2.23
C GLY A 184 -0.72 -3.59 -3.49
N GLY A 185 -0.16 -2.67 -4.25
CA GLY A 185 0.64 -2.97 -5.42
C GLY A 185 1.78 -1.99 -5.60
N LEU A 186 2.87 -2.46 -6.16
CA LEU A 186 4.02 -1.64 -6.55
C LEU A 186 4.25 -1.81 -8.04
N PRO A 187 4.39 -0.73 -8.82
CA PRO A 187 4.78 -0.83 -10.20
C PRO A 187 6.17 -1.44 -10.31
N VAL A 188 6.34 -2.33 -11.26
CA VAL A 188 7.61 -2.97 -11.57
C VAL A 188 7.89 -2.84 -13.06
N GLU A 189 9.11 -3.12 -13.45
CA GLU A 189 9.49 -3.12 -14.87
C GLU A 189 8.61 -4.09 -15.68
N VAL A 190 8.08 -3.58 -16.79
CA VAL A 190 7.27 -4.39 -17.70
C VAL A 190 8.20 -5.22 -18.59
N PRO A 191 8.11 -6.56 -18.56
CA PRO A 191 8.93 -7.41 -19.41
C PRO A 191 8.71 -7.10 -20.90
N ALA A 192 9.77 -7.14 -21.72
CA ALA A 192 9.71 -6.83 -23.16
C ALA A 192 8.63 -7.65 -23.90
N LEU A 193 8.50 -8.95 -23.55
CA LEU A 193 7.47 -9.81 -24.11
C LEU A 193 6.04 -9.33 -23.77
N TRP A 194 5.83 -8.76 -22.60
CA TRP A 194 4.54 -8.21 -22.18
C TRP A 194 4.22 -6.92 -22.93
N GLN A 195 5.22 -6.05 -23.13
CA GLN A 195 5.08 -4.84 -23.94
C GLN A 195 4.66 -5.17 -25.38
N GLN A 196 5.25 -6.22 -25.99
CA GLN A 196 4.87 -6.72 -27.32
C GLN A 196 3.42 -7.19 -27.40
N ARG A 197 2.84 -7.63 -26.26
CA ARG A 197 1.43 -8.04 -26.12
C ARG A 197 0.51 -6.89 -25.71
N GLY A 198 0.99 -5.66 -25.72
CA GLY A 198 0.21 -4.47 -25.36
C GLY A 198 0.00 -4.26 -23.85
N ILE A 199 0.71 -4.99 -22.99
CA ILE A 199 0.68 -4.77 -21.55
C ILE A 199 1.67 -3.65 -21.22
N SER A 200 1.16 -2.50 -20.82
CA SER A 200 1.93 -1.29 -20.53
C SER A 200 2.31 -1.11 -19.06
N GLU A 201 1.69 -1.86 -18.16
CA GLU A 201 1.95 -1.81 -16.72
C GLU A 201 2.16 -3.20 -16.16
N ALA A 202 3.09 -3.33 -15.21
CA ALA A 202 3.29 -4.55 -14.44
C ALA A 202 3.36 -4.22 -12.95
N PHE A 203 2.84 -5.12 -12.11
CA PHE A 203 2.79 -4.92 -10.67
C PHE A 203 3.36 -6.12 -9.91
N GLU A 204 4.06 -5.81 -8.83
CA GLU A 204 4.18 -6.69 -7.69
C GLU A 204 2.96 -6.44 -6.81
N LEU A 205 2.11 -7.44 -6.62
CA LEU A 205 0.99 -7.37 -5.69
C LEU A 205 1.44 -7.75 -4.29
N ILE A 206 0.93 -7.03 -3.31
CA ILE A 206 1.26 -7.21 -1.90
C ILE A 206 0.03 -7.76 -1.17
N GLU A 207 0.22 -8.89 -0.50
CA GLU A 207 -0.75 -9.53 0.39
C GLU A 207 -0.21 -9.57 1.81
N VAL A 208 -1.02 -9.25 2.79
CA VAL A 208 -0.69 -9.40 4.20
C VAL A 208 -1.60 -10.46 4.83
N GLU A 209 -0.99 -11.52 5.32
CA GLU A 209 -1.72 -12.66 5.86
C GLU A 209 -1.35 -12.89 7.32
N LEU A 210 -2.24 -12.52 8.21
CA LEU A 210 -2.06 -12.64 9.66
C LEU A 210 -2.73 -13.92 10.24
N HIS A 211 -3.51 -14.61 9.42
CA HIS A 211 -4.21 -15.84 9.81
C HIS A 211 -4.15 -16.85 8.67
N GLN A 212 -4.07 -18.12 8.99
CA GLN A 212 -4.03 -19.16 7.98
C GLN A 212 -5.35 -19.21 7.20
N LYS A 213 -5.30 -18.92 5.91
CA LYS A 213 -6.44 -19.09 4.99
C LYS A 213 -6.57 -20.55 4.55
N ALA A 214 -7.80 -21.00 4.35
CA ALA A 214 -8.03 -22.28 3.70
C ALA A 214 -7.39 -22.30 2.30
N ARG A 215 -6.71 -23.41 1.96
CA ARG A 215 -6.01 -23.60 0.66
C ARG A 215 -6.85 -23.20 -0.55
N ARG A 216 -8.15 -23.57 -0.56
CA ARG A 216 -9.09 -23.22 -1.65
C ARG A 216 -9.22 -21.70 -1.88
N ARG A 217 -9.11 -20.87 -0.80
CA ARG A 217 -9.18 -19.41 -0.90
C ARG A 217 -7.91 -18.86 -1.52
N VAL A 218 -6.74 -19.38 -1.13
CA VAL A 218 -5.45 -19.00 -1.70
C VAL A 218 -5.40 -19.35 -3.19
N LEU A 219 -5.82 -20.57 -3.54
CA LEU A 219 -5.91 -21.02 -4.94
C LEU A 219 -6.85 -20.11 -5.77
N ALA A 220 -8.03 -19.79 -5.24
CA ALA A 220 -8.99 -18.91 -5.92
C ALA A 220 -8.40 -17.50 -6.13
N ALA A 221 -7.71 -16.95 -5.13
CA ALA A 221 -7.03 -15.67 -5.23
C ALA A 221 -5.98 -15.68 -6.35
N LEU A 222 -5.08 -16.67 -6.36
CA LEU A 222 -4.02 -16.75 -7.36
C LEU A 222 -4.55 -17.05 -8.78
N LYS A 223 -5.70 -17.74 -8.92
CA LYS A 223 -6.37 -17.95 -10.22
C LYS A 223 -7.01 -16.68 -10.80
N THR A 224 -7.30 -15.70 -9.95
CA THR A 224 -8.01 -14.47 -10.36
C THR A 224 -7.13 -13.23 -10.26
N LEU A 225 -5.80 -13.38 -10.36
CA LEU A 225 -4.89 -12.25 -10.39
C LEU A 225 -5.08 -11.42 -11.67
N PRO A 226 -4.87 -10.09 -11.59
CA PRO A 226 -4.78 -9.26 -12.80
C PRO A 226 -3.69 -9.76 -13.73
N PRO A 227 -3.88 -9.71 -15.06
CA PRO A 227 -2.86 -10.12 -16.04
C PRO A 227 -1.55 -9.35 -15.97
N SER A 228 -1.61 -8.13 -15.44
CA SER A 228 -0.44 -7.28 -15.17
C SER A 228 0.36 -7.70 -13.92
N THR A 229 -0.01 -8.79 -13.26
CA THR A 229 0.70 -9.26 -12.06
C THR A 229 2.00 -9.96 -12.44
N ARG A 230 3.12 -9.39 -12.01
CA ARG A 230 4.46 -9.95 -12.21
C ARG A 230 4.88 -10.88 -11.08
N LEU A 231 4.52 -10.51 -9.86
CA LEU A 231 4.91 -11.17 -8.62
C LEU A 231 3.80 -10.94 -7.59
N VAL A 232 3.57 -11.90 -6.71
CA VAL A 232 2.76 -11.71 -5.51
C VAL A 232 3.67 -11.94 -4.30
N THR A 233 3.83 -10.91 -3.46
CA THR A 233 4.58 -11.03 -2.21
C THR A 233 3.61 -11.07 -1.04
N TYR A 234 3.62 -12.20 -0.33
CA TYR A 234 2.87 -12.41 0.91
C TYR A 234 3.73 -12.00 2.10
N TYR A 235 3.20 -11.10 2.91
CA TYR A 235 3.79 -10.74 4.21
C TYR A 235 3.01 -11.41 5.33
N THR A 236 3.71 -12.05 6.25
CA THR A 236 3.09 -12.81 7.32
C THR A 236 3.85 -12.72 8.64
N THR A 237 3.28 -13.29 9.71
CA THR A 237 3.97 -13.40 11.00
C THR A 237 4.95 -14.58 11.01
N PRO A 238 5.95 -14.60 11.92
CA PRO A 238 6.90 -15.72 12.04
C PRO A 238 6.19 -17.06 12.25
N GLU A 239 5.10 -17.10 13.01
CA GLU A 239 4.36 -18.31 13.36
C GLU A 239 3.66 -18.94 12.16
N LEU A 240 3.32 -18.13 11.15
CA LEU A 240 2.60 -18.58 9.95
C LEU A 240 3.53 -18.79 8.76
N HIS A 241 4.76 -18.28 8.80
CA HIS A 241 5.65 -18.19 7.64
C HIS A 241 5.85 -19.54 6.94
N ASP A 242 6.23 -20.59 7.67
CA ASP A 242 6.55 -21.88 7.07
C ASP A 242 5.30 -22.59 6.55
N ALA A 243 4.19 -22.53 7.30
CA ALA A 243 2.92 -23.09 6.88
C ALA A 243 2.38 -22.41 5.61
N LEU A 244 2.45 -21.08 5.55
CA LEU A 244 2.05 -20.31 4.38
C LEU A 244 2.96 -20.58 3.18
N SER A 245 4.27 -20.65 3.39
CA SER A 245 5.26 -20.96 2.33
C SER A 245 5.01 -22.33 1.72
N ALA A 246 4.78 -23.36 2.55
CA ALA A 246 4.46 -24.71 2.09
C ALA A 246 3.12 -24.73 1.31
N GLN A 247 2.10 -24.05 1.82
CA GLN A 247 0.78 -23.95 1.18
C GLN A 247 0.89 -23.26 -0.19
N LEU A 248 1.56 -22.12 -0.28
CA LEU A 248 1.75 -21.36 -1.53
C LEU A 248 2.55 -22.16 -2.55
N SER A 249 3.64 -22.81 -2.14
CA SER A 249 4.44 -23.68 -3.02
C SER A 249 3.61 -24.82 -3.61
N SER A 250 2.69 -25.40 -2.82
CA SER A 250 1.76 -26.42 -3.30
C SER A 250 0.75 -25.87 -4.31
N VAL A 251 0.20 -24.66 -4.06
CA VAL A 251 -0.77 -24.01 -4.95
C VAL A 251 -0.12 -23.56 -6.26
N VAL A 252 1.08 -22.96 -6.20
CA VAL A 252 1.82 -22.55 -7.40
C VAL A 252 2.14 -23.74 -8.29
N ARG A 253 2.51 -24.88 -7.71
CA ARG A 253 2.75 -26.12 -8.45
C ARG A 253 1.48 -26.65 -9.13
N GLU A 254 0.32 -26.58 -8.46
CA GLU A 254 -0.99 -26.91 -9.05
C GLU A 254 -1.35 -25.98 -10.22
N LEU A 255 -0.91 -24.72 -10.17
CA LEU A 255 -1.09 -23.74 -11.25
C LEU A 255 -0.03 -23.84 -12.36
N GLY A 256 0.80 -24.91 -12.37
CA GLY A 256 1.84 -25.10 -13.39
C GLY A 256 2.94 -24.06 -13.38
N GLY A 257 3.16 -23.36 -12.25
CA GLY A 257 4.17 -22.30 -12.14
C GLY A 257 3.79 -20.98 -12.84
N ALA A 258 2.54 -20.81 -13.23
CA ALA A 258 2.06 -19.62 -13.94
C ALA A 258 2.20 -18.31 -13.14
N VAL A 259 2.35 -18.41 -11.82
CA VAL A 259 2.43 -17.27 -10.89
C VAL A 259 3.72 -17.36 -10.08
N THR A 260 4.47 -16.26 -10.01
CA THR A 260 5.61 -16.14 -9.09
C THR A 260 5.12 -15.62 -7.76
N VAL A 261 5.45 -16.32 -6.68
CA VAL A 261 5.06 -15.96 -5.32
C VAL A 261 6.27 -15.92 -4.41
N ARG A 262 6.31 -14.94 -3.51
CA ARG A 262 7.31 -14.80 -2.45
C ARG A 262 6.62 -14.72 -1.11
N VAL A 263 7.24 -15.23 -0.06
CA VAL A 263 6.78 -15.08 1.33
C VAL A 263 7.84 -14.35 2.13
N GLU A 264 7.44 -13.33 2.86
CA GLU A 264 8.30 -12.50 3.68
C GLU A 264 7.65 -12.25 5.04
N LEU A 265 8.46 -11.91 6.02
CA LEU A 265 7.94 -11.49 7.34
C LEU A 265 7.46 -10.04 7.29
N VAL A 266 6.37 -9.75 8.02
CA VAL A 266 5.96 -8.36 8.23
C VAL A 266 7.14 -7.59 8.83
N PRO A 267 7.58 -6.49 8.19
CA PRO A 267 8.80 -5.80 8.57
C PRO A 267 8.66 -5.13 9.94
N GLN A 268 9.78 -5.11 10.67
CA GLN A 268 9.90 -4.33 11.89
C GLN A 268 10.42 -2.94 11.55
N ILE A 269 9.69 -1.93 11.96
CA ILE A 269 10.06 -0.53 11.72
C ILE A 269 10.57 0.08 13.01
N PRO A 270 11.79 0.63 13.05
CA PRO A 270 12.31 1.33 14.22
C PRO A 270 11.33 2.42 14.71
N GLY A 271 11.07 2.45 16.02
CA GLY A 271 10.15 3.40 16.64
C GLY A 271 8.68 2.98 16.66
N ILE A 272 8.33 1.84 16.08
CA ILE A 272 6.98 1.25 16.14
C ILE A 272 7.02 0.03 17.06
N ALA A 273 6.09 -0.02 18.03
CA ALA A 273 6.02 -1.12 18.98
C ALA A 273 5.60 -2.43 18.29
N ARG A 274 6.23 -3.54 18.75
CA ARG A 274 6.05 -4.91 18.26
C ARG A 274 4.70 -5.52 18.69
N GLU A 275 3.59 -4.97 18.36
CA GLU A 275 2.32 -5.63 18.62
C GLU A 275 1.57 -5.83 17.29
N VAL A 276 1.97 -6.86 16.55
CA VAL A 276 1.06 -7.57 15.68
C VAL A 276 0.54 -8.74 16.52
N ALA A 277 -0.26 -8.43 17.54
CA ALA A 277 -0.97 -9.46 18.28
C ALA A 277 -1.97 -10.14 17.36
N ALA A 278 -1.93 -11.46 17.39
CA ALA A 278 -2.87 -12.34 16.71
C ALA A 278 -4.33 -12.10 17.14
#